data_0bfcb15579483e830ce47118842abafc
#
_entry.id   0bfcb15579483e830ce47118842abafc
#
_cell.length_a   1.000
_cell.length_b   1.000
_cell.length_c   1.000
_cell.angle_alpha   90.00
_cell.angle_beta   90.00
_cell.angle_gamma   90.00
#
_symmetry.space_group_name_H-M   'P 1'
#
loop_
_entity.id
_entity.type
_entity.pdbx_description
1 polymer ?
#
loop_
_entity_poly.entity_id
_entity_poly.type
_entity_poly.pdbx_seq_one_letter_code
_entity_poly.pdbx_strand_id
1 'polypeptide(L)'
;MKDFFKGVRRHIGKLDAEHLREQYARLSEETISLETLFKTIAQGIVVLDEQGAIVKSNPAAKALLGMDPEDALPALAVPVGKSSKRGMSVTYPEPRTLEVQSVPMESGGTLVYLRDITAEKERSEEELRAGATRAVRDLAAGVAHEIGNPLNALSLNLQLLQRTHADDPEIAECLHQVDRLGSILSGFLQALRPSKPNLAPGSVAEPVKGCLKLMKPQLEQRSITVTLDLPGALPAVALDKDQLEQVFFNLLKNAMEAIRDGGAIDIAIGSDDNDVFVRLSDDGLGMDAEQVAHLFEPYRTTKAHGTGLGLMITARIVRDHGGSIAVESRPGEGTTFTIRLPRLERRIRALN
;
A
#
# COMPACT_ATOMS: atom_id res chain seq x y z
N MET A 1 -2.03 -59.93 29.78
CA MET A 1 -2.92 -59.02 30.51
C MET A 1 -3.36 -59.51 31.90
N LYS A 2 -3.81 -60.78 32.09
CA LYS A 2 -4.20 -61.31 33.42
C LYS A 2 -3.06 -61.34 34.44
N ASP A 3 -1.79 -61.60 34.05
CA ASP A 3 -0.66 -61.61 34.95
C ASP A 3 -0.16 -60.20 35.34
N PHE A 4 -0.31 -59.23 34.51
CA PHE A 4 -0.03 -57.83 34.84
C PHE A 4 -0.96 -57.34 35.97
N PHE A 5 -2.25 -57.59 35.85
CA PHE A 5 -3.22 -57.20 36.89
C PHE A 5 -3.06 -57.99 38.20
N LYS A 6 -2.57 -59.24 38.17
CA LYS A 6 -2.20 -59.95 39.39
C LYS A 6 -0.96 -59.35 40.07
N GLY A 7 0.06 -58.93 39.31
CA GLY A 7 1.22 -58.23 39.81
C GLY A 7 0.85 -56.85 40.43
N VAL A 8 0.02 -56.09 39.77
CA VAL A 8 -0.46 -54.79 40.26
C VAL A 8 -1.31 -54.94 41.53
N ARG A 9 -2.22 -55.94 41.63
CA ARG A 9 -2.98 -56.27 42.86
C ARG A 9 -2.13 -56.64 44.02
N ARG A 10 -1.03 -57.35 43.80
CA ARG A 10 -0.07 -57.80 44.88
C ARG A 10 0.79 -56.64 45.37
N HIS A 11 1.04 -55.61 44.51
CA HIS A 11 1.79 -54.40 44.90
C HIS A 11 0.87 -53.37 45.60
N ILE A 12 -0.37 -53.25 45.21
CA ILE A 12 -1.33 -52.34 45.86
C ILE A 12 -1.65 -52.75 47.30
N GLY A 13 -1.61 -54.08 47.62
CA GLY A 13 -1.82 -54.58 49.01
C GLY A 13 -0.67 -54.33 49.96
N LYS A 14 0.47 -53.78 49.49
CA LYS A 14 1.67 -53.50 50.31
C LYS A 14 2.00 -51.99 50.33
N LEU A 15 1.28 -51.16 49.63
CA LEU A 15 1.44 -49.70 49.67
C LEU A 15 0.72 -49.14 50.88
N ASP A 16 1.47 -48.50 51.77
CA ASP A 16 0.99 -47.78 52.91
C ASP A 16 0.02 -46.67 52.43
N ALA A 17 -1.07 -46.44 53.14
CA ALA A 17 -2.11 -45.47 52.75
C ALA A 17 -1.54 -44.03 52.55
N GLU A 18 -0.42 -43.75 53.18
CA GLU A 18 0.29 -42.51 53.07
C GLU A 18 0.99 -42.35 51.71
N HIS A 19 1.65 -43.40 51.25
CA HIS A 19 2.32 -43.42 49.92
C HIS A 19 1.31 -43.39 48.76
N LEU A 20 0.14 -43.97 48.90
CA LEU A 20 -0.95 -43.86 47.93
C LEU A 20 -1.50 -42.40 47.85
N ARG A 21 -1.61 -41.72 49.00
CA ARG A 21 -2.02 -40.33 49.05
C ARG A 21 -0.99 -39.39 48.41
N GLU A 22 0.28 -39.58 48.63
CA GLU A 22 1.36 -38.82 48.01
C GLU A 22 1.37 -39.02 46.49
N GLN A 23 1.26 -40.23 46.00
CA GLN A 23 1.18 -40.49 44.57
C GLN A 23 -0.06 -39.90 43.92
N TYR A 24 -1.21 -39.96 44.60
CA TYR A 24 -2.45 -39.36 44.13
C TYR A 24 -2.34 -37.84 44.11
N ALA A 25 -1.76 -37.21 45.13
CA ALA A 25 -1.53 -35.76 45.17
C ALA A 25 -0.61 -35.32 44.02
N ARG A 26 0.50 -36.05 43.80
CA ARG A 26 1.42 -35.76 42.70
C ARG A 26 0.78 -35.89 41.33
N LEU A 27 0.04 -36.96 41.06
CA LEU A 27 -0.71 -37.18 39.84
C LEU A 27 -1.77 -36.08 39.64
N SER A 28 -2.43 -35.63 40.69
CA SER A 28 -3.39 -34.57 40.70
C SER A 28 -2.77 -33.20 40.32
N GLU A 29 -1.59 -32.90 40.92
CA GLU A 29 -0.81 -31.69 40.58
C GLU A 29 -0.33 -31.71 39.12
N GLU A 30 0.21 -32.83 38.65
CA GLU A 30 0.62 -32.96 37.24
C GLU A 30 -0.56 -32.81 36.28
N THR A 31 -1.72 -33.37 36.61
CA THR A 31 -2.95 -33.23 35.80
C THR A 31 -3.44 -31.78 35.74
N ILE A 32 -3.46 -31.07 36.88
CA ILE A 32 -3.83 -29.68 36.98
C ILE A 32 -2.86 -28.81 36.17
N SER A 33 -1.58 -29.07 36.26
CA SER A 33 -0.53 -28.35 35.51
C SER A 33 -0.70 -28.55 33.99
N LEU A 34 -0.91 -29.79 33.53
CA LEU A 34 -1.17 -30.11 32.13
C LEU A 34 -2.45 -29.48 31.61
N GLU A 35 -3.52 -29.48 32.40
CA GLU A 35 -4.78 -28.79 32.03
C GLU A 35 -4.58 -27.27 31.94
N THR A 36 -3.83 -26.70 32.83
CA THR A 36 -3.52 -25.25 32.81
C THR A 36 -2.73 -24.89 31.55
N LEU A 37 -1.69 -25.66 31.23
CA LEU A 37 -0.92 -25.49 29.99
C LEU A 37 -1.80 -25.64 28.78
N PHE A 38 -2.65 -26.65 28.70
CA PHE A 38 -3.58 -26.88 27.60
C PHE A 38 -4.54 -25.69 27.39
N LYS A 39 -5.00 -25.06 28.46
CA LYS A 39 -5.91 -23.89 28.42
C LYS A 39 -5.21 -22.59 28.08
N THR A 40 -3.91 -22.45 28.42
CA THR A 40 -3.16 -21.18 28.23
C THR A 40 -2.40 -21.10 26.91
N ILE A 41 -2.21 -22.23 26.21
CA ILE A 41 -1.58 -22.23 24.88
C ILE A 41 -2.42 -21.40 23.92
N ALA A 42 -1.77 -20.43 23.25
CA ALA A 42 -2.41 -19.55 22.28
C ALA A 42 -2.79 -20.25 20.95
N GLN A 43 -2.20 -21.40 20.67
CA GLN A 43 -2.56 -22.22 19.52
C GLN A 43 -3.83 -23.00 19.81
N GLY A 44 -4.72 -23.10 18.82
CA GLY A 44 -5.91 -23.95 18.91
C GLY A 44 -5.50 -25.42 18.87
N ILE A 45 -5.97 -26.20 19.83
CA ILE A 45 -5.73 -27.64 19.91
C ILE A 45 -7.07 -28.35 19.97
N VAL A 46 -7.27 -29.31 19.05
CA VAL A 46 -8.43 -30.20 19.03
C VAL A 46 -7.94 -31.64 18.97
N VAL A 47 -8.46 -32.48 19.84
CA VAL A 47 -8.14 -33.93 19.93
C VAL A 47 -9.35 -34.71 19.39
N LEU A 48 -9.11 -35.55 18.38
CA LEU A 48 -10.11 -36.41 17.78
C LEU A 48 -9.84 -37.87 18.16
N ASP A 49 -10.88 -38.66 18.35
CA ASP A 49 -10.78 -40.12 18.48
C ASP A 49 -10.54 -40.81 17.12
N GLU A 50 -10.53 -42.13 17.12
CA GLU A 50 -10.36 -42.96 15.91
C GLU A 50 -11.52 -42.82 14.93
N GLN A 51 -12.70 -42.43 15.39
CA GLN A 51 -13.90 -42.20 14.61
C GLN A 51 -13.98 -40.77 14.09
N GLY A 52 -13.10 -39.85 14.53
CA GLY A 52 -13.05 -38.48 14.15
C GLY A 52 -13.96 -37.56 15.00
N ALA A 53 -14.49 -38.04 16.11
CA ALA A 53 -15.25 -37.20 17.04
C ALA A 53 -14.30 -36.44 17.98
N ILE A 54 -14.73 -35.24 18.41
CA ILE A 54 -13.90 -34.40 19.31
C ILE A 54 -13.94 -34.99 20.73
N VAL A 55 -12.75 -35.35 21.22
CA VAL A 55 -12.55 -35.77 22.62
C VAL A 55 -12.27 -34.60 23.53
N LYS A 56 -11.46 -33.63 23.05
CA LYS A 56 -11.05 -32.44 23.81
C LYS A 56 -10.65 -31.31 22.91
N SER A 57 -10.94 -30.08 23.32
CA SER A 57 -10.47 -28.86 22.65
C SER A 57 -10.06 -27.82 23.69
N ASN A 58 -9.11 -26.92 23.34
CA ASN A 58 -8.74 -25.83 24.21
C ASN A 58 -9.51 -24.55 23.88
N PRO A 59 -9.56 -23.54 24.78
CA PRO A 59 -10.25 -22.29 24.53
C PRO A 59 -9.75 -21.53 23.30
N ALA A 60 -8.45 -21.64 22.97
CA ALA A 60 -7.87 -21.00 21.79
C ALA A 60 -8.43 -21.56 20.48
N ALA A 61 -8.77 -22.85 20.43
CA ALA A 61 -9.42 -23.44 19.25
C ALA A 61 -10.77 -22.76 18.94
N LYS A 62 -11.61 -22.58 19.97
CA LYS A 62 -12.89 -21.87 19.84
C LYS A 62 -12.71 -20.42 19.43
N ALA A 63 -11.76 -19.72 20.03
CA ALA A 63 -11.45 -18.32 19.73
C ALA A 63 -10.93 -18.12 18.29
N LEU A 64 -10.10 -19.03 17.78
CA LEU A 64 -9.56 -18.98 16.42
C LEU A 64 -10.60 -19.34 15.36
N LEU A 65 -11.47 -20.30 15.64
CA LEU A 65 -12.52 -20.72 14.72
C LEU A 65 -13.73 -19.77 14.72
N GLY A 66 -13.92 -18.97 15.77
CA GLY A 66 -15.08 -18.10 15.95
C GLY A 66 -16.39 -18.85 16.23
N MET A 67 -16.33 -20.17 16.40
CA MET A 67 -17.47 -21.07 16.70
C MET A 67 -16.99 -22.29 17.50
N ASP A 68 -17.92 -23.11 17.95
CA ASP A 68 -17.54 -24.37 18.63
C ASP A 68 -16.82 -25.31 17.64
N PRO A 69 -15.71 -25.95 18.08
CA PRO A 69 -14.94 -26.84 17.21
C PRO A 69 -15.76 -27.99 16.61
N GLU A 70 -16.82 -28.43 17.28
CA GLU A 70 -17.75 -29.47 16.79
C GLU A 70 -18.48 -29.01 15.52
N ASP A 71 -18.92 -27.76 15.47
CA ASP A 71 -19.59 -27.17 14.31
C ASP A 71 -18.61 -26.90 13.16
N ALA A 72 -17.35 -26.61 13.48
CA ALA A 72 -16.30 -26.33 12.51
C ALA A 72 -15.69 -27.60 11.89
N LEU A 73 -15.86 -28.76 12.52
CA LEU A 73 -15.19 -30.01 12.15
C LEU A 73 -15.40 -30.41 10.67
N PRO A 74 -16.62 -30.33 10.10
CA PRO A 74 -16.84 -30.63 8.68
C PRO A 74 -16.05 -29.74 7.74
N ALA A 75 -15.90 -28.45 8.08
CA ALA A 75 -15.14 -27.48 7.30
C ALA A 75 -13.61 -27.67 7.47
N LEU A 76 -13.18 -28.13 8.65
CA LEU A 76 -11.79 -28.50 8.92
C LEU A 76 -11.34 -29.67 8.03
N ALA A 77 -12.22 -30.58 7.62
CA ALA A 77 -12.00 -31.77 6.77
C ALA A 77 -10.65 -32.44 7.07
N VAL A 78 -10.37 -32.68 8.35
CA VAL A 78 -9.12 -33.24 8.83
C VAL A 78 -9.11 -34.75 8.58
N PRO A 79 -8.10 -35.31 7.91
CA PRO A 79 -7.99 -36.75 7.74
C PRO A 79 -7.62 -37.40 9.08
N VAL A 80 -8.45 -38.30 9.58
CA VAL A 80 -8.19 -39.05 10.81
C VAL A 80 -7.05 -40.04 10.57
N GLY A 81 -6.12 -40.15 11.53
CA GLY A 81 -4.99 -41.07 11.49
C GLY A 81 -3.92 -40.70 10.45
N LYS A 82 -3.96 -39.53 9.84
CA LYS A 82 -2.96 -39.08 8.86
C LYS A 82 -2.43 -37.69 9.19
N SER A 83 -1.15 -37.46 8.90
CA SER A 83 -0.59 -36.11 8.93
C SER A 83 -1.07 -35.31 7.72
N SER A 84 -1.52 -34.10 7.96
CA SER A 84 -1.85 -33.12 6.90
C SER A 84 -1.52 -31.70 7.35
N LYS A 85 -1.28 -30.82 6.39
CA LYS A 85 -1.06 -29.40 6.62
C LYS A 85 -1.75 -28.61 5.53
N ARG A 86 -2.59 -27.63 5.90
CA ARG A 86 -3.31 -26.78 4.94
C ARG A 86 -3.66 -25.44 5.54
N GLY A 87 -3.86 -24.44 4.66
CA GLY A 87 -4.41 -23.14 5.02
C GLY A 87 -5.93 -23.14 4.90
N MET A 88 -6.60 -22.43 5.81
CA MET A 88 -8.04 -22.20 5.80
C MET A 88 -8.32 -20.73 6.11
N SER A 89 -9.27 -20.13 5.42
CA SER A 89 -9.75 -18.77 5.72
C SER A 89 -10.99 -18.83 6.60
N VAL A 90 -11.00 -18.04 7.67
CA VAL A 90 -12.15 -17.83 8.57
C VAL A 90 -12.58 -16.38 8.41
N THR A 91 -13.88 -16.15 8.21
CA THR A 91 -14.40 -14.81 7.90
C THR A 91 -15.05 -14.12 9.10
N TYR A 92 -15.46 -14.89 10.12
CA TYR A 92 -16.15 -14.35 11.30
C TYR A 92 -15.51 -14.84 12.60
N PRO A 93 -15.42 -14.03 13.67
CA PRO A 93 -15.84 -12.61 13.78
C PRO A 93 -14.92 -11.63 13.03
N GLU A 94 -13.70 -12.01 12.76
CA GLU A 94 -12.72 -11.25 12.01
C GLU A 94 -12.08 -12.13 10.92
N PRO A 95 -11.75 -11.58 9.74
CA PRO A 95 -11.11 -12.35 8.69
C PRO A 95 -9.71 -12.80 9.15
N ARG A 96 -9.48 -14.12 9.15
CA ARG A 96 -8.19 -14.72 9.56
C ARG A 96 -7.80 -15.83 8.60
N THR A 97 -6.50 -16.03 8.45
CA THR A 97 -5.97 -17.21 7.78
C THR A 97 -5.37 -18.14 8.82
N LEU A 98 -5.98 -19.31 8.95
CA LEU A 98 -5.51 -20.34 9.88
C LEU A 98 -4.70 -21.39 9.13
N GLU A 99 -3.60 -21.83 9.72
CA GLU A 99 -2.90 -23.04 9.35
C GLU A 99 -3.47 -24.18 10.20
N VAL A 100 -4.00 -25.21 9.53
CA VAL A 100 -4.55 -26.40 10.16
C VAL A 100 -3.59 -27.55 9.91
N GLN A 101 -3.05 -28.12 10.96
CA GLN A 101 -2.16 -29.28 10.89
C GLN A 101 -2.73 -30.44 11.70
N SER A 102 -2.79 -31.64 11.13
CA SER A 102 -3.16 -32.85 11.82
C SER A 102 -1.96 -33.76 12.00
N VAL A 103 -1.89 -34.42 13.16
CA VAL A 103 -0.84 -35.42 13.53
C VAL A 103 -1.51 -36.62 14.19
N PRO A 104 -1.25 -37.85 13.72
CA PRO A 104 -1.79 -39.04 14.36
C PRO A 104 -1.14 -39.24 15.74
N MET A 105 -1.92 -39.70 16.73
CA MET A 105 -1.43 -39.99 18.08
C MET A 105 -1.13 -41.48 18.24
N GLU A 106 -0.14 -41.80 19.04
CA GLU A 106 0.24 -43.21 19.36
C GLU A 106 -0.89 -43.97 20.08
N SER A 107 -1.73 -43.23 20.82
CA SER A 107 -2.90 -43.79 21.52
C SER A 107 -4.10 -44.07 20.62
N GLY A 108 -3.98 -43.83 19.30
CA GLY A 108 -5.08 -43.76 18.35
C GLY A 108 -5.68 -42.34 18.30
N GLY A 109 -6.41 -42.05 17.22
CA GLY A 109 -6.98 -40.72 17.00
C GLY A 109 -6.02 -39.72 16.37
N THR A 110 -6.39 -38.42 16.42
CA THR A 110 -5.68 -37.34 15.71
C THR A 110 -5.61 -36.08 16.55
N LEU A 111 -4.44 -35.48 16.63
CA LEU A 111 -4.25 -34.15 17.20
C LEU A 111 -4.27 -33.12 16.10
N VAL A 112 -5.11 -32.10 16.24
CA VAL A 112 -5.26 -31.01 15.28
C VAL A 112 -4.75 -29.72 15.90
N TYR A 113 -3.81 -29.06 15.22
CA TYR A 113 -3.30 -27.74 15.58
C TYR A 113 -3.90 -26.68 14.66
N LEU A 114 -4.31 -25.59 15.27
CA LEU A 114 -4.80 -24.38 14.60
C LEU A 114 -3.86 -23.24 14.95
N ARG A 115 -3.26 -22.62 13.94
CA ARG A 115 -2.37 -21.48 14.11
C ARG A 115 -2.86 -20.33 13.24
N ASP A 116 -2.96 -19.14 13.83
CA ASP A 116 -3.21 -17.93 13.06
C ASP A 116 -1.93 -17.51 12.34
N ILE A 117 -2.00 -17.47 11.01
CA ILE A 117 -0.91 -17.07 10.13
C ILE A 117 -1.25 -15.83 9.32
N THR A 118 -2.29 -15.07 9.72
CA THR A 118 -2.77 -13.89 9.00
C THR A 118 -1.66 -12.86 8.81
N ALA A 119 -1.02 -12.45 9.90
CA ALA A 119 0.06 -11.46 9.85
C ALA A 119 1.30 -11.95 9.09
N GLU A 120 1.61 -13.25 9.15
CA GLU A 120 2.75 -13.85 8.41
C GLU A 120 2.46 -13.84 6.90
N LYS A 121 1.24 -14.18 6.52
CA LYS A 121 0.80 -14.20 5.12
C LYS A 121 0.73 -12.80 4.52
N GLU A 122 0.15 -11.85 5.25
CA GLU A 122 0.10 -10.44 4.84
C GLU A 122 1.51 -9.88 4.61
N ARG A 123 2.44 -10.09 5.55
CA ARG A 123 3.84 -9.67 5.39
C ARG A 123 4.51 -10.31 4.17
N SER A 124 4.30 -11.62 3.97
CA SER A 124 4.88 -12.32 2.82
C SER A 124 4.32 -11.79 1.50
N GLU A 125 3.03 -11.50 1.43
CA GLU A 125 2.40 -10.91 0.24
C GLU A 125 2.89 -9.47 0.00
N GLU A 126 3.05 -8.68 1.05
CA GLU A 126 3.64 -7.34 0.97
C GLU A 126 5.10 -7.38 0.49
N GLU A 127 5.90 -8.30 1.03
CA GLU A 127 7.29 -8.50 0.60
C GLU A 127 7.40 -8.93 -0.85
N LEU A 128 6.55 -9.86 -1.31
CA LEU A 128 6.48 -10.28 -2.70
C LEU A 128 6.07 -9.13 -3.62
N ARG A 129 5.04 -8.35 -3.25
CA ARG A 129 4.62 -7.17 -4.01
C ARG A 129 5.72 -6.11 -4.06
N ALA A 130 6.38 -5.84 -2.93
CA ALA A 130 7.50 -4.92 -2.86
C ALA A 130 8.70 -5.41 -3.70
N GLY A 131 8.99 -6.70 -3.68
CA GLY A 131 10.04 -7.34 -4.47
C GLY A 131 9.75 -7.25 -5.97
N ALA A 132 8.53 -7.59 -6.41
CA ALA A 132 8.11 -7.47 -7.80
C ALA A 132 8.19 -6.02 -8.30
N THR A 133 7.71 -5.07 -7.49
CA THR A 133 7.79 -3.64 -7.81
C THR A 133 9.23 -3.16 -7.93
N ARG A 134 10.14 -3.66 -7.07
CA ARG A 134 11.57 -3.34 -7.14
C ARG A 134 12.21 -3.90 -8.40
N ALA A 135 11.94 -5.16 -8.74
CA ALA A 135 12.48 -5.81 -9.94
C ALA A 135 12.03 -5.09 -11.23
N VAL A 136 10.74 -4.74 -11.34
CA VAL A 136 10.22 -3.96 -12.48
C VAL A 136 10.91 -2.61 -12.59
N ARG A 137 11.19 -1.97 -11.47
CA ARG A 137 11.88 -0.69 -11.42
C ARG A 137 13.33 -0.78 -11.89
N ASP A 138 14.07 -1.76 -11.39
CA ASP A 138 15.49 -1.93 -11.72
C ASP A 138 15.66 -2.26 -13.21
N LEU A 139 14.77 -3.09 -13.75
CA LEU A 139 14.68 -3.34 -15.19
C LEU A 139 14.35 -2.07 -15.98
N ALA A 140 13.36 -1.31 -15.53
CA ALA A 140 12.95 -0.06 -16.20
C ALA A 140 14.06 0.99 -16.19
N ALA A 141 14.82 1.11 -15.08
CA ALA A 141 15.97 2.02 -15.01
C ALA A 141 17.07 1.63 -15.99
N GLY A 142 17.37 0.33 -16.12
CA GLY A 142 18.33 -0.18 -17.10
C GLY A 142 17.89 0.09 -18.53
N VAL A 143 16.65 -0.30 -18.87
CA VAL A 143 16.06 -0.08 -20.20
C VAL A 143 16.02 1.40 -20.57
N ALA A 144 15.67 2.26 -19.63
CA ALA A 144 15.61 3.69 -19.90
C ALA A 144 16.98 4.31 -20.13
N HIS A 145 18.00 3.83 -19.43
CA HIS A 145 19.38 4.26 -19.71
C HIS A 145 19.84 3.81 -21.11
N GLU A 146 19.54 2.57 -21.46
CA GLU A 146 19.87 2.00 -22.78
C GLU A 146 19.08 2.64 -23.93
N ILE A 147 17.82 3.04 -23.72
CA ILE A 147 17.02 3.77 -24.73
C ILE A 147 17.39 5.26 -24.76
N GLY A 148 17.67 5.87 -23.61
CA GLY A 148 18.07 7.27 -23.53
C GLY A 148 19.36 7.59 -24.30
N ASN A 149 20.31 6.66 -24.30
CA ASN A 149 21.58 6.84 -25.01
C ASN A 149 21.38 7.00 -26.55
N PRO A 150 20.70 6.12 -27.26
CA PRO A 150 20.45 6.31 -28.70
C PRO A 150 19.54 7.50 -29.00
N LEU A 151 18.57 7.82 -28.13
CA LEU A 151 17.74 9.03 -28.31
C LEU A 151 18.56 10.31 -28.24
N ASN A 152 19.50 10.41 -27.27
CA ASN A 152 20.41 11.55 -27.17
C ASN A 152 21.32 11.66 -28.39
N ALA A 153 21.84 10.53 -28.91
CA ALA A 153 22.65 10.52 -30.12
C ALA A 153 21.85 10.95 -31.35
N LEU A 154 20.58 10.49 -31.49
CA LEU A 154 19.67 10.92 -32.55
C LEU A 154 19.36 12.42 -32.45
N SER A 155 19.07 12.93 -31.26
CA SER A 155 18.80 14.37 -31.04
C SER A 155 20.02 15.20 -31.47
N LEU A 156 21.22 14.81 -31.07
CA LEU A 156 22.44 15.51 -31.46
C LEU A 156 22.67 15.50 -32.98
N ASN A 157 22.49 14.36 -33.63
CA ASN A 157 22.65 14.24 -35.10
C ASN A 157 21.62 15.12 -35.85
N LEU A 158 20.36 15.11 -35.40
CA LEU A 158 19.32 15.96 -35.99
C LEU A 158 19.58 17.44 -35.75
N GLN A 159 20.09 17.85 -34.57
CA GLN A 159 20.50 19.22 -34.31
C GLN A 159 21.66 19.67 -35.23
N LEU A 160 22.61 18.78 -35.52
CA LEU A 160 23.68 19.05 -36.47
C LEU A 160 23.16 19.22 -37.90
N LEU A 161 22.22 18.37 -38.34
CA LEU A 161 21.55 18.49 -39.64
C LEU A 161 20.73 19.79 -39.73
N GLN A 162 20.03 20.18 -38.66
CA GLN A 162 19.27 21.42 -38.63
C GLN A 162 20.14 22.67 -38.82
N ARG A 163 21.41 22.64 -38.37
CA ARG A 163 22.37 23.76 -38.59
C ARG A 163 22.70 23.94 -40.07
N THR A 164 22.70 22.88 -40.86
CA THR A 164 23.01 22.90 -42.30
C THR A 164 21.76 23.02 -43.16
N HIS A 165 20.60 22.66 -42.62
CA HIS A 165 19.28 22.65 -43.27
C HIS A 165 18.25 23.33 -42.39
N ALA A 166 18.46 24.63 -42.10
CA ALA A 166 17.69 25.38 -41.09
C ALA A 166 16.17 25.45 -41.36
N ASP A 167 15.79 25.44 -42.61
CA ASP A 167 14.40 25.60 -43.05
C ASP A 167 13.70 24.25 -43.38
N ASP A 168 14.33 23.11 -43.03
CA ASP A 168 13.74 21.80 -43.30
C ASP A 168 12.73 21.41 -42.23
N PRO A 169 11.40 21.39 -42.54
CA PRO A 169 10.38 21.09 -41.57
C PRO A 169 10.40 19.63 -41.10
N GLU A 170 10.95 18.70 -41.88
CA GLU A 170 11.04 17.28 -41.51
C GLU A 170 12.06 17.06 -40.41
N ILE A 171 13.18 17.80 -40.42
CA ILE A 171 14.20 17.76 -39.36
C ILE A 171 13.64 18.31 -38.05
N ALA A 172 12.89 19.42 -38.13
CA ALA A 172 12.24 20.02 -36.96
C ALA A 172 11.21 19.04 -36.33
N GLU A 173 10.40 18.38 -37.15
CA GLU A 173 9.45 17.36 -36.69
C GLU A 173 10.16 16.14 -36.07
N CYS A 174 11.25 15.66 -36.68
CA CYS A 174 12.03 14.55 -36.12
C CYS A 174 12.63 14.90 -34.75
N LEU A 175 13.17 16.11 -34.56
CA LEU A 175 13.66 16.59 -33.26
C LEU A 175 12.55 16.61 -32.23
N HIS A 176 11.39 17.15 -32.62
CA HIS A 176 10.23 17.19 -31.73
C HIS A 176 9.79 15.77 -31.28
N GLN A 177 9.80 14.78 -32.17
CA GLN A 177 9.47 13.39 -31.84
C GLN A 177 10.51 12.74 -30.92
N VAL A 178 11.80 13.00 -31.13
CA VAL A 178 12.88 12.51 -30.26
C VAL A 178 12.77 13.11 -28.85
N ASP A 179 12.53 14.42 -28.71
CA ASP A 179 12.32 15.09 -27.44
C ASP A 179 11.08 14.56 -26.70
N ARG A 180 10.03 14.26 -27.46
CA ARG A 180 8.82 13.63 -26.94
C ARG A 180 9.11 12.25 -26.35
N LEU A 181 9.85 11.39 -27.07
CA LEU A 181 10.25 10.07 -26.58
C LEU A 181 11.12 10.17 -25.32
N GLY A 182 12.06 11.11 -25.26
CA GLY A 182 12.85 11.41 -24.07
C GLY A 182 11.99 11.81 -22.87
N SER A 183 10.96 12.64 -23.10
CA SER A 183 10.02 13.07 -22.07
C SER A 183 9.16 11.93 -21.55
N ILE A 184 8.68 11.03 -22.43
CA ILE A 184 7.92 9.82 -22.05
C ILE A 184 8.80 8.91 -21.19
N LEU A 185 10.03 8.66 -21.62
CA LEU A 185 10.97 7.80 -20.91
C LEU A 185 11.33 8.36 -19.52
N SER A 186 11.59 9.65 -19.42
CA SER A 186 11.85 10.34 -18.16
C SER A 186 10.65 10.29 -17.21
N GLY A 187 9.43 10.53 -17.73
CA GLY A 187 8.19 10.41 -16.96
C GLY A 187 7.94 8.98 -16.47
N PHE A 188 8.21 7.97 -17.29
CA PHE A 188 8.11 6.56 -16.91
C PHE A 188 9.06 6.21 -15.77
N LEU A 189 10.33 6.65 -15.84
CA LEU A 189 11.31 6.47 -14.77
C LEU A 189 10.90 7.15 -13.46
N GLN A 190 10.40 8.38 -13.54
CA GLN A 190 9.89 9.10 -12.37
C GLN A 190 8.70 8.38 -11.72
N ALA A 191 7.80 7.81 -12.53
CA ALA A 191 6.67 7.03 -12.03
C ALA A 191 7.12 5.78 -11.26
N LEU A 192 8.22 5.17 -11.65
CA LEU A 192 8.78 3.96 -11.03
C LEU A 192 9.76 4.24 -9.88
N ARG A 193 10.31 5.44 -9.76
CA ARG A 193 11.19 5.78 -8.62
C ARG A 193 10.36 5.92 -7.34
N PRO A 194 10.60 5.13 -6.27
CA PRO A 194 10.13 5.48 -4.95
C PRO A 194 11.14 6.50 -4.41
N SER A 195 10.82 7.74 -4.45
CA SER A 195 11.49 8.68 -3.58
C SER A 195 10.72 8.68 -2.26
N LYS A 196 11.28 8.08 -1.20
CA LYS A 196 10.80 8.42 0.14
C LYS A 196 10.98 9.94 0.25
N PRO A 197 9.92 10.72 0.51
CA PRO A 197 10.05 12.15 0.60
C PRO A 197 10.96 12.51 1.78
N ASN A 198 11.86 13.44 1.59
CA ASN A 198 12.64 14.03 2.68
C ASN A 198 11.78 15.09 3.38
N LEU A 199 10.86 14.61 4.24
CA LEU A 199 9.88 15.48 4.89
C LEU A 199 10.54 16.36 5.94
N ALA A 200 10.48 17.68 5.74
CA ALA A 200 10.87 18.70 6.71
C ALA A 200 9.70 19.64 7.00
N PRO A 201 9.64 20.24 8.21
CA PRO A 201 8.67 21.29 8.50
C PRO A 201 8.84 22.47 7.54
N GLY A 202 7.75 22.88 6.88
CA GLY A 202 7.80 23.97 5.91
C GLY A 202 6.44 24.56 5.59
N SER A 203 6.44 25.64 4.80
CA SER A 203 5.24 26.28 4.28
C SER A 203 4.96 25.83 2.86
N VAL A 204 3.73 25.38 2.60
CA VAL A 204 3.30 24.99 1.25
C VAL A 204 3.31 26.16 0.26
N ALA A 205 3.31 27.41 0.75
CA ALA A 205 3.40 28.60 -0.09
C ALA A 205 4.75 28.72 -0.82
N GLU A 206 5.84 28.19 -0.25
CA GLU A 206 7.18 28.26 -0.85
C GLU A 206 7.27 27.53 -2.20
N PRO A 207 6.91 26.22 -2.30
CA PRO A 207 6.94 25.54 -3.60
C PRO A 207 5.96 26.13 -4.62
N VAL A 208 4.80 26.65 -4.20
CA VAL A 208 3.87 27.34 -5.10
C VAL A 208 4.51 28.59 -5.70
N LYS A 209 5.11 29.47 -4.85
CA LYS A 209 5.79 30.68 -5.31
C LYS A 209 6.99 30.36 -6.20
N GLY A 210 7.76 29.29 -5.87
CA GLY A 210 8.86 28.83 -6.68
C GLY A 210 8.45 28.48 -8.10
N CYS A 211 7.37 27.70 -8.24
CA CYS A 211 6.81 27.32 -9.53
C CYS A 211 6.28 28.52 -10.31
N LEU A 212 5.53 29.41 -9.67
CA LEU A 212 5.02 30.61 -10.35
C LEU A 212 6.14 31.49 -10.89
N LYS A 213 7.22 31.65 -10.13
CA LYS A 213 8.41 32.41 -10.58
C LYS A 213 9.06 31.75 -11.82
N LEU A 214 9.17 30.42 -11.82
CA LEU A 214 9.76 29.65 -12.93
C LEU A 214 8.88 29.74 -14.20
N MET A 215 7.56 29.68 -14.06
CA MET A 215 6.62 29.64 -15.19
C MET A 215 6.18 31.01 -15.67
N LYS A 216 6.54 32.09 -14.96
CA LYS A 216 6.13 33.45 -15.27
C LYS A 216 6.33 33.84 -16.75
N PRO A 217 7.51 33.59 -17.40
CA PRO A 217 7.70 33.96 -18.81
C PRO A 217 6.71 33.27 -19.75
N GLN A 218 6.39 32.00 -19.49
CA GLN A 218 5.47 31.21 -20.32
C GLN A 218 4.00 31.68 -20.14
N LEU A 219 3.63 32.03 -18.88
CA LEU A 219 2.31 32.58 -18.56
C LEU A 219 2.10 33.93 -19.25
N GLU A 220 3.09 34.82 -19.18
CA GLU A 220 3.05 36.12 -19.84
C GLU A 220 2.98 36.00 -21.37
N GLN A 221 3.77 35.12 -21.98
CA GLN A 221 3.75 34.84 -23.42
C GLN A 221 2.36 34.43 -23.92
N ARG A 222 1.63 33.64 -23.09
CA ARG A 222 0.27 33.18 -23.41
C ARG A 222 -0.84 34.10 -22.89
N SER A 223 -0.49 35.28 -22.36
CA SER A 223 -1.43 36.25 -21.77
C SER A 223 -2.34 35.65 -20.70
N ILE A 224 -1.82 34.68 -19.90
CA ILE A 224 -2.56 34.05 -18.81
C ILE A 224 -2.35 34.86 -17.52
N THR A 225 -3.45 35.30 -16.92
CA THR A 225 -3.43 36.02 -15.64
C THR A 225 -3.40 35.01 -14.49
N VAL A 226 -2.52 35.22 -13.51
CA VAL A 226 -2.47 34.37 -12.31
C VAL A 226 -2.75 35.19 -11.07
N THR A 227 -3.74 34.78 -10.30
CA THR A 227 -4.07 35.33 -8.98
C THR A 227 -3.59 34.38 -7.90
N LEU A 228 -2.89 34.88 -6.87
CA LEU A 228 -2.47 34.12 -5.71
C LEU A 228 -3.08 34.73 -4.44
N ASP A 229 -4.06 34.05 -3.88
CA ASP A 229 -4.65 34.37 -2.57
C ASP A 229 -3.91 33.59 -1.48
N LEU A 230 -3.24 34.32 -0.59
CA LEU A 230 -2.39 33.78 0.44
C LEU A 230 -2.68 34.46 1.77
N PRO A 231 -3.15 33.76 2.81
CA PRO A 231 -3.34 34.33 4.13
C PRO A 231 -2.00 34.71 4.77
N GLY A 232 -2.04 35.66 5.71
CA GLY A 232 -0.82 36.19 6.35
C GLY A 232 0.01 35.16 7.14
N ALA A 233 -0.62 34.10 7.65
CA ALA A 233 0.04 33.02 8.36
C ALA A 233 -0.58 31.67 7.99
N LEU A 234 0.25 30.68 7.72
CA LEU A 234 -0.12 29.29 7.44
C LEU A 234 0.53 28.36 8.45
N PRO A 235 -0.18 27.32 8.91
CA PRO A 235 0.44 26.25 9.70
C PRO A 235 1.54 25.54 8.90
N ALA A 236 2.58 25.09 9.59
CA ALA A 236 3.61 24.26 8.98
C ALA A 236 3.04 22.87 8.63
N VAL A 237 3.53 22.32 7.52
CA VAL A 237 3.29 20.95 7.08
C VAL A 237 4.62 20.21 6.93
N ALA A 238 4.59 18.87 7.07
CA ALA A 238 5.77 18.07 6.77
C ALA A 238 5.84 17.87 5.25
N LEU A 239 6.82 18.48 4.59
CA LEU A 239 6.92 18.49 3.14
C LEU A 239 8.35 18.27 2.63
N ASP A 240 8.43 17.68 1.44
CA ASP A 240 9.61 17.70 0.57
C ASP A 240 9.36 18.78 -0.49
N LYS A 241 10.15 19.84 -0.42
CA LYS A 241 9.97 21.04 -1.26
C LYS A 241 10.06 20.70 -2.75
N ASP A 242 11.07 19.93 -3.14
CA ASP A 242 11.33 19.63 -4.57
C ASP A 242 10.19 18.78 -5.15
N GLN A 243 9.67 17.82 -4.37
CA GLN A 243 8.53 17.02 -4.79
C GLN A 243 7.24 17.84 -4.91
N LEU A 244 6.98 18.75 -3.98
CA LEU A 244 5.81 19.63 -4.09
C LEU A 244 5.96 20.66 -5.21
N GLU A 245 7.16 21.17 -5.50
CA GLU A 245 7.41 21.97 -6.70
C GLU A 245 7.05 21.20 -7.98
N GLN A 246 7.39 19.91 -8.05
CA GLN A 246 6.97 19.04 -9.17
C GLN A 246 5.44 18.91 -9.27
N VAL A 247 4.75 18.76 -8.14
CA VAL A 247 3.27 18.71 -8.09
C VAL A 247 2.69 19.99 -8.69
N PHE A 248 3.09 21.15 -8.19
CA PHE A 248 2.55 22.43 -8.65
C PHE A 248 2.95 22.76 -10.10
N PHE A 249 4.17 22.39 -10.51
CA PHE A 249 4.59 22.49 -11.89
C PHE A 249 3.68 21.68 -12.83
N ASN A 250 3.37 20.43 -12.49
CA ASN A 250 2.49 19.59 -13.29
C ASN A 250 1.08 20.16 -13.38
N LEU A 251 0.52 20.65 -12.26
CA LEU A 251 -0.83 21.22 -12.25
C LEU A 251 -0.90 22.54 -13.04
N LEU A 252 0.06 23.44 -12.84
CA LEU A 252 0.15 24.70 -13.58
C LEU A 252 0.34 24.46 -15.08
N LYS A 253 1.19 23.52 -15.47
CA LYS A 253 1.37 23.13 -16.87
C LYS A 253 0.07 22.60 -17.46
N ASN A 254 -0.67 21.76 -16.72
CA ASN A 254 -1.95 21.24 -17.18
C ASN A 254 -2.99 22.36 -17.36
N ALA A 255 -3.08 23.30 -16.43
CA ALA A 255 -3.94 24.47 -16.51
C ALA A 255 -3.61 25.32 -17.73
N MET A 256 -2.32 25.67 -17.92
CA MET A 256 -1.87 26.41 -19.09
C MET A 256 -2.22 25.73 -20.41
N GLU A 257 -2.09 24.41 -20.48
CA GLU A 257 -2.42 23.65 -21.69
C GLU A 257 -3.93 23.54 -21.94
N ALA A 258 -4.76 23.61 -20.89
CA ALA A 258 -6.23 23.60 -20.99
C ALA A 258 -6.81 24.98 -21.36
N ILE A 259 -6.11 26.04 -21.01
CA ILE A 259 -6.51 27.42 -21.30
C ILE A 259 -6.18 27.78 -22.75
N ARG A 260 -7.12 28.42 -23.43
CA ARG A 260 -6.82 29.14 -24.68
C ARG A 260 -6.06 30.41 -24.34
N ASP A 261 -5.50 31.11 -25.35
CA ASP A 261 -4.77 32.35 -25.10
C ASP A 261 -5.66 33.36 -24.39
N GLY A 262 -5.15 33.96 -23.30
CA GLY A 262 -5.84 35.03 -22.56
C GLY A 262 -6.79 34.56 -21.44
N GLY A 263 -6.53 33.44 -20.77
CA GLY A 263 -7.33 32.98 -19.63
C GLY A 263 -6.75 33.30 -18.25
N ALA A 264 -7.33 32.69 -17.22
CA ALA A 264 -6.99 32.92 -15.82
C ALA A 264 -6.71 31.64 -15.04
N ILE A 265 -5.75 31.72 -14.12
CA ILE A 265 -5.47 30.67 -13.10
C ILE A 265 -5.55 31.32 -11.72
N ASP A 266 -6.45 30.83 -10.89
CA ASP A 266 -6.61 31.26 -9.50
C ASP A 266 -6.05 30.25 -8.56
N ILE A 267 -5.13 30.68 -7.68
CA ILE A 267 -4.52 29.83 -6.66
C ILE A 267 -4.90 30.38 -5.30
N ALA A 268 -5.63 29.60 -4.51
CA ALA A 268 -5.98 29.93 -3.13
C ALA A 268 -5.32 28.94 -2.17
N ILE A 269 -4.58 29.47 -1.19
CA ILE A 269 -3.97 28.66 -0.13
C ILE A 269 -4.69 29.02 1.18
N GLY A 270 -5.07 27.99 1.93
CA GLY A 270 -5.75 28.18 3.21
C GLY A 270 -5.50 27.03 4.16
N SER A 271 -6.10 27.12 5.33
CA SER A 271 -6.05 26.01 6.31
C SER A 271 -7.37 25.91 7.05
N ASP A 272 -7.74 24.68 7.41
CA ASP A 272 -8.80 24.36 8.34
C ASP A 272 -8.20 23.75 9.64
N ASP A 273 -9.02 23.18 10.51
CA ASP A 273 -8.57 22.61 11.79
C ASP A 273 -7.58 21.45 11.64
N ASN A 274 -7.57 20.78 10.50
CA ASN A 274 -6.82 19.55 10.28
C ASN A 274 -5.73 19.67 9.22
N ASP A 275 -5.98 20.44 8.18
CA ASP A 275 -5.16 20.43 6.97
C ASP A 275 -4.81 21.86 6.52
N VAL A 276 -3.73 21.96 5.76
CA VAL A 276 -3.46 23.08 4.87
C VAL A 276 -3.90 22.65 3.47
N PHE A 277 -4.64 23.49 2.77
CA PHE A 277 -5.08 23.19 1.42
C PHE A 277 -4.56 24.19 0.40
N VAL A 278 -4.34 23.71 -0.82
CA VAL A 278 -4.03 24.52 -2.00
C VAL A 278 -5.08 24.18 -3.05
N ARG A 279 -5.83 25.20 -3.48
CA ARG A 279 -6.79 25.11 -4.57
C ARG A 279 -6.22 25.82 -5.78
N LEU A 280 -6.15 25.14 -6.92
CA LEU A 280 -5.72 25.68 -8.19
C LEU A 280 -6.86 25.52 -9.18
N SER A 281 -7.42 26.63 -9.65
CA SER A 281 -8.54 26.69 -10.57
C SER A 281 -8.10 27.34 -11.87
N ASP A 282 -8.47 26.76 -12.99
CA ASP A 282 -8.32 27.33 -14.33
C ASP A 282 -9.68 27.52 -15.01
N ASP A 283 -9.78 28.47 -15.93
CA ASP A 283 -10.94 28.76 -16.78
C ASP A 283 -10.84 28.08 -18.17
N GLY A 284 -10.10 26.96 -18.23
CA GLY A 284 -9.83 26.22 -19.45
C GLY A 284 -11.03 25.42 -19.98
N LEU A 285 -10.73 24.47 -20.88
CA LEU A 285 -11.74 23.64 -21.55
C LEU A 285 -12.53 22.73 -20.60
N GLY A 286 -12.00 22.43 -19.41
CA GLY A 286 -12.60 21.49 -18.48
C GLY A 286 -12.59 20.04 -18.99
N MET A 287 -13.24 19.17 -18.21
CA MET A 287 -13.29 17.72 -18.44
C MET A 287 -14.70 17.20 -18.19
N ASP A 288 -15.09 16.16 -18.91
CA ASP A 288 -16.31 15.41 -18.63
C ASP A 288 -16.17 14.41 -17.48
N ALA A 289 -17.28 13.82 -17.03
CA ALA A 289 -17.28 12.91 -15.87
C ALA A 289 -16.46 11.63 -16.11
N GLU A 290 -16.38 11.14 -17.33
CA GLU A 290 -15.59 9.94 -17.68
C GLU A 290 -14.09 10.27 -17.59
N GLN A 291 -13.67 11.42 -18.11
CA GLN A 291 -12.30 11.90 -18.03
C GLN A 291 -11.86 12.11 -16.58
N VAL A 292 -12.72 12.71 -15.75
CA VAL A 292 -12.46 12.93 -14.31
C VAL A 292 -12.32 11.60 -13.57
N ALA A 293 -13.17 10.61 -13.85
CA ALA A 293 -13.14 9.31 -13.18
C ALA A 293 -11.81 8.56 -13.38
N HIS A 294 -11.16 8.75 -14.53
CA HIS A 294 -9.92 8.05 -14.91
C HIS A 294 -8.67 8.96 -14.91
N LEU A 295 -8.79 10.17 -14.37
CA LEU A 295 -7.78 11.23 -14.49
C LEU A 295 -6.40 10.86 -13.90
N PHE A 296 -6.39 10.05 -12.85
CA PHE A 296 -5.16 9.63 -12.15
C PHE A 296 -4.63 8.26 -12.62
N GLU A 297 -5.28 7.63 -13.61
CA GLU A 297 -4.79 6.39 -14.19
C GLU A 297 -3.56 6.65 -15.09
N PRO A 298 -2.59 5.73 -15.13
CA PRO A 298 -1.41 5.89 -15.96
C PRO A 298 -1.78 5.87 -17.47
N TYR A 299 -1.06 6.65 -18.26
CA TYR A 299 -1.19 6.75 -19.72
C TYR A 299 -2.54 7.28 -20.23
N ARG A 300 -3.39 7.80 -19.36
CA ARG A 300 -4.63 8.49 -19.75
C ARG A 300 -4.34 9.96 -20.07
N THR A 301 -4.56 10.33 -21.30
CA THR A 301 -4.42 11.73 -21.78
C THR A 301 -5.30 11.97 -22.96
N THR A 302 -5.94 13.12 -23.01
CA THR A 302 -6.68 13.64 -24.18
C THR A 302 -5.80 14.51 -25.07
N LYS A 303 -4.54 14.74 -24.65
CA LYS A 303 -3.59 15.63 -25.34
C LYS A 303 -2.74 14.82 -26.32
N ALA A 304 -2.58 15.32 -27.55
CA ALA A 304 -1.78 14.69 -28.61
C ALA A 304 -0.32 14.43 -28.18
N HIS A 305 0.21 15.27 -27.28
CA HIS A 305 1.61 15.22 -26.81
C HIS A 305 1.75 14.92 -25.32
N GLY A 306 0.66 14.54 -24.64
CA GLY A 306 0.66 14.22 -23.21
C GLY A 306 1.20 12.82 -22.95
N THR A 307 2.01 12.64 -21.89
CA THR A 307 2.48 11.32 -21.45
C THR A 307 1.43 10.56 -20.61
N GLY A 308 0.42 11.28 -20.07
CA GLY A 308 -0.57 10.72 -19.15
C GLY A 308 0.01 10.28 -17.79
N LEU A 309 1.25 10.65 -17.46
CA LEU A 309 1.92 10.26 -16.21
C LEU A 309 1.95 11.36 -15.15
N GLY A 310 1.82 12.64 -15.56
CA GLY A 310 1.99 13.79 -14.66
C GLY A 310 1.03 13.78 -13.47
N LEU A 311 -0.27 13.56 -13.72
CA LEU A 311 -1.28 13.55 -12.65
C LEU A 311 -1.20 12.30 -11.75
N MET A 312 -0.81 11.15 -12.29
CA MET A 312 -0.52 9.96 -11.49
C MET A 312 0.65 10.22 -10.52
N ILE A 313 1.74 10.85 -11.02
CA ILE A 313 2.89 11.24 -10.18
C ILE A 313 2.45 12.25 -9.12
N THR A 314 1.65 13.24 -9.49
CA THR A 314 1.07 14.24 -8.57
C THR A 314 0.28 13.58 -7.44
N ALA A 315 -0.65 12.69 -7.76
CA ALA A 315 -1.45 11.97 -6.76
C ALA A 315 -0.58 11.10 -5.83
N ARG A 316 0.47 10.48 -6.36
CA ARG A 316 1.42 9.71 -5.58
C ARG A 316 2.21 10.59 -4.61
N ILE A 317 2.82 11.69 -5.10
CA ILE A 317 3.58 12.61 -4.25
C ILE A 317 2.71 13.13 -3.11
N VAL A 318 1.49 13.59 -3.41
CA VAL A 318 0.55 14.07 -2.39
C VAL A 318 0.24 12.99 -1.35
N ARG A 319 0.03 11.75 -1.76
CA ARG A 319 -0.19 10.60 -0.87
C ARG A 319 1.05 10.30 0.00
N ASP A 320 2.24 10.33 -0.58
CA ASP A 320 3.51 10.11 0.14
C ASP A 320 3.76 11.19 1.22
N HIS A 321 3.16 12.38 1.05
CA HIS A 321 3.10 13.44 2.06
C HIS A 321 1.98 13.25 3.09
N GLY A 322 1.18 12.18 3.00
CA GLY A 322 0.03 11.90 3.87
C GLY A 322 -1.19 12.76 3.54
N GLY A 323 -1.22 13.38 2.37
CA GLY A 323 -2.28 14.24 1.89
C GLY A 323 -3.28 13.55 0.96
N SER A 324 -4.20 14.36 0.43
CA SER A 324 -5.18 13.97 -0.58
C SER A 324 -5.28 15.01 -1.68
N ILE A 325 -5.69 14.57 -2.88
CA ILE A 325 -6.00 15.43 -4.02
C ILE A 325 -7.40 15.14 -4.52
N ALA A 326 -8.17 16.21 -4.74
CA ALA A 326 -9.51 16.16 -5.33
C ALA A 326 -9.54 17.00 -6.60
N VAL A 327 -10.47 16.71 -7.51
CA VAL A 327 -10.69 17.44 -8.75
C VAL A 327 -12.18 17.68 -8.97
N GLU A 328 -12.50 18.89 -9.38
CA GLU A 328 -13.83 19.31 -9.82
C GLU A 328 -13.66 19.94 -11.20
N SER A 329 -14.41 19.45 -12.20
CA SER A 329 -14.31 19.95 -13.57
C SER A 329 -15.63 19.77 -14.30
N ARG A 330 -15.92 20.68 -15.22
CA ARG A 330 -17.02 20.60 -16.17
C ARG A 330 -16.58 21.09 -17.53
N PRO A 331 -17.07 20.50 -18.62
CA PRO A 331 -16.75 20.95 -19.96
C PRO A 331 -17.11 22.44 -20.15
N GLY A 332 -16.12 23.24 -20.53
CA GLY A 332 -16.27 24.68 -20.77
C GLY A 332 -16.28 25.59 -19.53
N GLU A 333 -16.22 25.01 -18.31
CA GLU A 333 -16.18 25.76 -17.04
C GLU A 333 -14.80 25.71 -16.35
N GLY A 334 -13.82 25.00 -16.94
CA GLY A 334 -12.50 24.85 -16.39
C GLY A 334 -12.34 23.70 -15.40
N THR A 335 -11.21 23.70 -14.67
CA THR A 335 -10.86 22.64 -13.72
C THR A 335 -10.34 23.24 -12.42
N THR A 336 -10.75 22.64 -11.29
CA THR A 336 -10.26 22.98 -9.97
C THR A 336 -9.61 21.75 -9.33
N PHE A 337 -8.33 21.83 -9.03
CA PHE A 337 -7.62 20.85 -8.21
C PHE A 337 -7.52 21.35 -6.77
N THR A 338 -7.83 20.48 -5.80
CA THR A 338 -7.68 20.79 -4.37
C THR A 338 -6.74 19.77 -3.75
N ILE A 339 -5.56 20.22 -3.30
CA ILE A 339 -4.60 19.43 -2.54
C ILE A 339 -4.77 19.74 -1.06
N ARG A 340 -4.82 18.71 -0.20
CA ARG A 340 -4.86 18.83 1.25
C ARG A 340 -3.66 18.12 1.85
N LEU A 341 -2.95 18.78 2.74
CA LEU A 341 -1.79 18.27 3.46
C LEU A 341 -2.03 18.39 4.96
N PRO A 342 -1.77 17.34 5.77
CA PRO A 342 -2.02 17.38 7.21
C PRO A 342 -1.08 18.38 7.90
N ARG A 343 -1.62 19.15 8.84
CA ARG A 343 -0.85 20.08 9.68
C ARG A 343 0.13 19.30 10.53
N LEU A 344 1.34 19.83 10.71
CA LEU A 344 2.40 19.19 11.47
C LEU A 344 1.99 18.90 12.93
N GLU A 345 1.29 19.82 13.58
CA GLU A 345 0.82 19.68 14.95
C GLU A 345 -0.13 18.48 15.17
N ARG A 346 -0.91 18.12 14.15
CA ARG A 346 -1.79 16.94 14.23
C ARG A 346 -1.03 15.63 14.16
N ARG A 347 0.07 15.56 13.39
CA ARG A 347 0.91 14.35 13.31
C ARG A 347 1.55 13.99 14.65
N ILE A 348 1.92 14.98 15.45
CA ILE A 348 2.51 14.77 16.77
C ILE A 348 1.46 14.28 17.79
N ARG A 349 0.19 14.74 17.69
CA ARG A 349 -0.91 14.29 18.57
C ARG A 349 -1.41 12.86 18.28
N ALA A 350 -1.22 12.33 17.09
CA ALA A 350 -1.62 10.97 16.75
C ALA A 350 -0.60 9.89 17.18
N LEU A 351 0.57 10.30 17.68
CA LEU A 351 1.64 9.42 18.16
C LEU A 351 1.72 9.35 19.70
N ASN A 352 0.87 10.08 20.43
CA ASN A 352 0.70 10.02 21.87
C ASN A 352 -0.63 9.32 22.22
#